data_09408fc8e14d60327ec277cfb2147260
#
_entry.id   09408fc8e14d60327ec277cfb2147260
#
_cell.length_a   1.000
_cell.length_b   1.000
_cell.length_c   1.000
_cell.angle_alpha   90.00
_cell.angle_beta   90.00
_cell.angle_gamma   90.00
#
_symmetry.space_group_name_H-M   'P 1'
#
loop_
_entity.id
_entity.type
_entity.pdbx_description
1 polymer ?
#
loop_
_entity_poly.entity_id
_entity_poly.type
_entity_poly.pdbx_seq_one_letter_code
_entity_poly.pdbx_strand_id
1 'polypeptide(L)'
;YESQLTRVGKLINTMSLKDKVTQMLMVDFRDWGVAGAKATDFTVMNDEVRKIIEDYNFGSIILFANNIKETEQSYNLTMAMQEAATKDGGIALIICADQEGGSVYRLGSGTALPGNMALGATYASNGTKYAKWAGQIIGSELSVLGINGNLAPVVDVNNNANNPVIGLRSYGDDATMVGELASASIAGMAEYNVIGTAKHFPGHGDTATDSHY
;
A
#
# COMPACT_ATOMS: atom_id res chain seq x y z
N TYR A 1 23.46 -10.01 1.11
CA TYR A 1 22.84 -9.47 2.34
C TYR A 1 23.81 -8.56 3.10
N GLU A 2 25.05 -9.02 3.43
CA GLU A 2 26.07 -8.19 4.11
C GLU A 2 26.46 -6.93 3.34
N SER A 3 26.59 -7.01 2.00
CA SER A 3 26.90 -5.85 1.17
C SER A 3 25.77 -4.79 1.18
N GLN A 4 24.51 -5.21 1.27
CA GLN A 4 23.36 -4.31 1.36
C GLN A 4 23.30 -3.61 2.72
N LEU A 5 23.49 -4.33 3.82
CA LEU A 5 23.57 -3.75 5.16
C LEU A 5 24.71 -2.72 5.27
N THR A 6 25.85 -2.98 4.61
CA THR A 6 26.96 -2.03 4.56
C THR A 6 26.61 -0.76 3.79
N ARG A 7 25.85 -0.86 2.68
CA ARG A 7 25.37 0.31 1.93
C ARG A 7 24.39 1.15 2.74
N VAL A 8 23.39 0.50 3.38
CA VAL A 8 22.42 1.17 4.26
C VAL A 8 23.11 1.86 5.43
N GLY A 9 24.05 1.17 6.10
CA GLY A 9 24.82 1.76 7.19
C GLY A 9 25.62 3.00 6.78
N LYS A 10 26.28 2.96 5.61
CA LYS A 10 26.97 4.14 5.06
C LYS A 10 26.02 5.29 4.80
N LEU A 11 24.87 5.02 4.17
CA LEU A 11 23.86 6.03 3.88
C LEU A 11 23.34 6.69 5.18
N ILE A 12 22.93 5.89 6.16
CA ILE A 12 22.46 6.37 7.46
C ILE A 12 23.51 7.26 8.15
N ASN A 13 24.79 6.92 8.05
CA ASN A 13 25.88 7.71 8.65
C ASN A 13 26.07 9.07 7.98
N THR A 14 25.68 9.25 6.73
CA THR A 14 25.76 10.53 6.01
C THR A 14 24.51 11.40 6.15
N MET A 15 23.38 10.81 6.57
CA MET A 15 22.09 11.51 6.71
C MET A 15 22.08 12.44 7.93
N SER A 16 21.49 13.63 7.75
CA SER A 16 21.16 14.52 8.87
C SER A 16 20.04 13.90 9.74
N LEU A 17 19.83 14.45 10.94
CA LEU A 17 18.69 14.03 11.78
C LEU A 17 17.35 14.31 11.07
N LYS A 18 17.24 15.43 10.36
CA LYS A 18 16.05 15.75 9.55
C LYS A 18 15.78 14.65 8.55
N ASP A 19 16.78 14.27 7.74
CA ASP A 19 16.60 13.25 6.71
C ASP A 19 16.21 11.88 7.30
N LYS A 20 16.82 11.50 8.43
CA LYS A 20 16.44 10.26 9.12
C LYS A 20 14.99 10.27 9.58
N VAL A 21 14.49 11.39 10.10
CA VAL A 21 13.10 11.53 10.54
C VAL A 21 12.15 11.52 9.34
N THR A 22 12.45 12.29 8.29
CA THR A 22 11.56 12.36 7.12
C THR A 22 11.50 11.03 6.35
N GLN A 23 12.60 10.26 6.33
CA GLN A 23 12.60 8.91 5.76
C GLN A 23 11.72 7.89 6.54
N MET A 24 11.34 8.18 7.78
CA MET A 24 10.41 7.37 8.56
C MET A 24 8.95 7.73 8.32
N LEU A 25 8.66 8.80 7.60
CA LEU A 25 7.31 9.29 7.38
C LEU A 25 6.71 8.71 6.09
N MET A 26 5.46 8.28 6.20
CA MET A 26 4.55 8.07 5.07
C MET A 26 3.56 9.22 5.04
N VAL A 27 3.54 9.97 3.96
CA VAL A 27 2.68 11.14 3.80
C VAL A 27 1.64 10.93 2.71
N ASP A 28 0.57 11.71 2.72
CA ASP A 28 -0.39 11.75 1.61
C ASP A 28 -0.54 13.17 1.04
N PHE A 29 -0.84 13.21 -0.24
CA PHE A 29 -1.24 14.41 -0.97
C PHE A 29 -2.59 14.13 -1.63
N ARG A 30 -3.59 13.74 -0.83
CA ARG A 30 -4.90 13.28 -1.31
C ARG A 30 -5.59 14.34 -2.15
N ASP A 31 -5.62 15.56 -1.63
CA ASP A 31 -6.18 16.73 -2.25
C ASP A 31 -5.17 17.88 -2.20
N TRP A 32 -5.19 18.75 -3.19
CA TRP A 32 -4.35 19.94 -3.21
C TRP A 32 -5.10 21.17 -3.71
N GLY A 33 -4.75 22.34 -3.21
CA GLY A 33 -5.34 23.61 -3.62
C GLY A 33 -4.56 24.78 -3.06
N VAL A 34 -4.68 25.93 -3.73
CA VAL A 34 -4.10 27.18 -3.25
C VAL A 34 -4.89 27.72 -2.06
N ALA A 35 -4.23 28.45 -1.18
CA ALA A 35 -4.86 29.03 0.01
C ALA A 35 -6.11 29.86 -0.36
N GLY A 36 -7.25 29.53 0.31
CA GLY A 36 -8.54 30.20 0.08
C GLY A 36 -9.40 29.59 -1.03
N ALA A 37 -8.90 28.62 -1.80
CA ALA A 37 -9.68 27.83 -2.77
C ALA A 37 -10.05 26.45 -2.21
N LYS A 38 -11.11 25.85 -2.77
CA LYS A 38 -11.46 24.46 -2.45
C LYS A 38 -10.37 23.56 -3.03
N ALA A 39 -9.80 22.71 -2.17
CA ALA A 39 -8.88 21.68 -2.64
C ALA A 39 -9.57 20.69 -3.59
N THR A 40 -8.82 20.17 -4.55
CA THR A 40 -9.29 19.18 -5.52
C THR A 40 -8.41 17.95 -5.46
N ASP A 41 -8.91 16.81 -5.93
CA ASP A 41 -8.17 15.55 -6.02
C ASP A 41 -6.79 15.78 -6.68
N PHE A 42 -5.73 15.36 -6.01
CA PHE A 42 -4.37 15.51 -6.51
C PHE A 42 -4.04 14.37 -7.49
N THR A 43 -4.22 14.63 -8.76
CA THR A 43 -4.05 13.65 -9.85
C THR A 43 -2.88 13.94 -10.78
N VAL A 44 -2.31 15.15 -10.69
CA VAL A 44 -1.18 15.60 -11.51
C VAL A 44 -0.19 16.32 -10.62
N MET A 45 1.10 16.02 -10.78
CA MET A 45 2.17 16.69 -10.06
C MET A 45 2.17 18.20 -10.34
N ASN A 46 2.32 19.01 -9.30
CA ASN A 46 2.53 20.45 -9.39
C ASN A 46 3.87 20.86 -8.75
N ASP A 47 4.28 22.09 -8.98
CA ASP A 47 5.59 22.58 -8.52
C ASP A 47 5.69 22.69 -6.99
N GLU A 48 4.58 22.94 -6.29
CA GLU A 48 4.57 23.05 -4.83
C GLU A 48 4.82 21.69 -4.17
N VAL A 49 4.08 20.64 -4.59
CA VAL A 49 4.26 19.28 -4.08
C VAL A 49 5.61 18.71 -4.51
N ARG A 50 6.05 18.99 -5.76
CA ARG A 50 7.39 18.62 -6.23
C ARG A 50 8.46 19.17 -5.28
N LYS A 51 8.39 20.46 -4.98
CA LYS A 51 9.33 21.09 -4.08
C LYS A 51 9.28 20.53 -2.66
N ILE A 52 8.11 20.20 -2.15
CA ILE A 52 7.97 19.55 -0.84
C ILE A 52 8.66 18.19 -0.83
N ILE A 53 8.47 17.36 -1.85
CA ILE A 53 9.13 16.05 -1.95
C ILE A 53 10.66 16.22 -2.04
N GLU A 54 11.15 17.15 -2.86
CA GLU A 54 12.58 17.45 -3.00
C GLU A 54 13.21 17.94 -1.69
N ASP A 55 12.54 18.87 -0.99
CA ASP A 55 13.08 19.51 0.23
C ASP A 55 13.09 18.57 1.46
N TYR A 56 12.17 17.61 1.52
CA TYR A 56 12.01 16.73 2.69
C TYR A 56 12.46 15.29 2.41
N ASN A 57 12.46 14.84 1.18
CA ASN A 57 12.81 13.46 0.80
C ASN A 57 12.18 12.41 1.73
N PHE A 58 10.85 12.37 1.77
CA PHE A 58 10.09 11.41 2.58
C PHE A 58 10.40 9.96 2.19
N GLY A 59 10.28 9.03 3.15
CA GLY A 59 10.49 7.60 2.86
C GLY A 59 9.37 6.99 2.06
N SER A 60 8.14 7.47 2.23
CA SER A 60 6.97 6.89 1.56
C SER A 60 5.83 7.87 1.32
N ILE A 61 5.01 7.55 0.31
CA ILE A 61 3.76 8.25 0.00
C ILE A 61 2.65 7.21 -0.14
N ILE A 62 1.48 7.49 0.45
CA ILE A 62 0.27 6.68 0.24
C ILE A 62 -0.67 7.38 -0.74
N LEU A 63 -1.19 6.62 -1.72
CA LEU A 63 -2.18 7.06 -2.69
C LEU A 63 -3.56 6.50 -2.37
N PHE A 64 -4.57 7.33 -2.53
CA PHE A 64 -5.98 6.97 -2.35
C PHE A 64 -6.74 7.00 -3.68
N ALA A 65 -8.02 6.62 -3.67
CA ALA A 65 -8.89 6.71 -4.84
C ALA A 65 -8.98 8.13 -5.44
N ASN A 66 -8.71 9.16 -4.62
CA ASN A 66 -8.58 10.54 -5.08
C ASN A 66 -7.43 10.74 -6.07
N ASN A 67 -6.34 10.01 -5.89
CA ASN A 67 -5.12 10.13 -6.69
C ASN A 67 -5.13 9.22 -7.92
N ILE A 68 -5.81 8.06 -7.81
CA ILE A 68 -5.80 7.00 -8.83
C ILE A 68 -7.11 7.06 -9.62
N LYS A 69 -7.08 7.56 -10.86
CA LYS A 69 -8.25 7.69 -11.73
C LYS A 69 -8.12 6.80 -12.97
N GLU A 70 -7.09 7.02 -13.75
CA GLU A 70 -6.80 6.33 -15.01
C GLU A 70 -5.38 5.75 -14.96
N THR A 71 -5.14 4.68 -15.71
CA THR A 71 -3.84 3.97 -15.70
C THR A 71 -2.68 4.89 -16.05
N GLU A 72 -2.78 5.60 -17.19
CA GLU A 72 -1.72 6.49 -17.65
C GLU A 72 -1.52 7.69 -16.70
N GLN A 73 -2.61 8.27 -16.22
CA GLN A 73 -2.57 9.37 -15.26
C GLN A 73 -1.86 8.94 -13.96
N SER A 74 -2.21 7.77 -13.43
CA SER A 74 -1.64 7.25 -12.19
C SER A 74 -0.15 6.93 -12.34
N TYR A 75 0.25 6.31 -13.45
CA TYR A 75 1.64 6.06 -13.79
C TYR A 75 2.44 7.36 -13.88
N ASN A 76 1.93 8.36 -14.60
CA ASN A 76 2.62 9.64 -14.75
C ASN A 76 2.78 10.37 -13.40
N LEU A 77 1.77 10.29 -12.50
CA LEU A 77 1.86 10.85 -11.17
C LEU A 77 2.94 10.17 -10.33
N THR A 78 2.96 8.84 -10.29
CA THR A 78 3.95 8.08 -9.50
C THR A 78 5.37 8.29 -10.03
N MET A 79 5.55 8.32 -11.35
CA MET A 79 6.83 8.61 -11.96
C MET A 79 7.34 10.01 -11.63
N ALA A 80 6.46 11.02 -11.67
CA ALA A 80 6.82 12.39 -11.27
C ALA A 80 7.17 12.52 -9.79
N MET A 81 6.53 11.72 -8.91
CA MET A 81 6.90 11.64 -7.49
C MET A 81 8.28 11.00 -7.30
N GLN A 82 8.58 9.91 -8.00
CA GLN A 82 9.89 9.26 -7.94
C GLN A 82 11.00 10.17 -8.50
N GLU A 83 10.73 10.86 -9.60
CA GLU A 83 11.67 11.83 -10.17
C GLU A 83 12.02 12.94 -9.16
N ALA A 84 11.01 13.51 -8.50
CA ALA A 84 11.22 14.51 -7.46
C ALA A 84 12.05 13.96 -6.27
N ALA A 85 11.72 12.75 -5.80
CA ALA A 85 12.40 12.14 -4.65
C ALA A 85 13.85 11.76 -4.93
N THR A 86 14.16 11.36 -6.16
CA THR A 86 15.52 10.91 -6.54
C THR A 86 16.41 12.02 -7.09
N LYS A 87 15.88 13.24 -7.20
CA LYS A 87 16.64 14.40 -7.62
C LYS A 87 17.85 14.63 -6.71
N ASP A 88 18.95 15.02 -7.32
CA ASP A 88 20.22 15.32 -6.63
C ASP A 88 20.74 14.20 -5.70
N GLY A 89 20.40 12.94 -6.00
CA GLY A 89 20.83 11.77 -5.25
C GLY A 89 19.94 11.44 -4.03
N GLY A 90 18.72 11.97 -3.99
CA GLY A 90 17.71 11.58 -3.00
C GLY A 90 17.34 10.10 -3.03
N ILE A 91 16.65 9.65 -2.02
CA ILE A 91 16.23 8.26 -1.85
C ILE A 91 14.87 8.05 -2.52
N ALA A 92 14.75 6.98 -3.31
CA ALA A 92 13.50 6.62 -3.96
C ALA A 92 12.38 6.31 -2.95
N LEU A 93 11.17 6.71 -3.27
CA LEU A 93 9.98 6.52 -2.44
C LEU A 93 9.49 5.07 -2.42
N ILE A 94 8.95 4.66 -1.28
CA ILE A 94 7.96 3.58 -1.23
C ILE A 94 6.59 4.21 -1.49
N ILE A 95 6.02 3.97 -2.68
CA ILE A 95 4.68 4.47 -3.03
C ILE A 95 3.68 3.36 -2.76
N CYS A 96 2.71 3.63 -1.88
CA CYS A 96 1.74 2.65 -1.39
C CYS A 96 0.30 2.96 -1.82
N ALA A 97 -0.53 1.93 -1.82
CA ALA A 97 -1.99 2.03 -1.90
C ALA A 97 -2.64 0.95 -1.02
N ASP A 98 -3.94 1.12 -0.69
CA ASP A 98 -4.76 0.09 -0.05
C ASP A 98 -5.50 -0.72 -1.13
N GLN A 99 -4.83 -1.64 -1.79
CA GLN A 99 -5.44 -2.52 -2.78
C GLN A 99 -5.66 -3.91 -2.18
N GLU A 100 -6.79 -4.09 -1.47
CA GLU A 100 -7.14 -5.35 -0.79
C GLU A 100 -7.91 -6.32 -1.71
N GLY A 101 -8.60 -5.77 -2.69
CA GLY A 101 -9.66 -6.47 -3.42
C GLY A 101 -11.01 -6.38 -2.67
N GLY A 102 -12.07 -6.86 -3.28
CA GLY A 102 -13.41 -6.75 -2.68
C GLY A 102 -13.85 -5.30 -2.45
N SER A 103 -14.23 -4.96 -1.20
CA SER A 103 -14.75 -3.63 -0.87
C SER A 103 -13.68 -2.53 -0.77
N VAL A 104 -12.42 -2.89 -0.56
CA VAL A 104 -11.30 -1.95 -0.49
C VAL A 104 -10.46 -2.06 -1.76
N TYR A 105 -10.80 -1.23 -2.72
CA TYR A 105 -10.31 -1.28 -4.08
C TYR A 105 -10.04 0.14 -4.60
N ARG A 106 -8.81 0.42 -5.04
CA ARG A 106 -8.39 1.77 -5.46
C ARG A 106 -8.21 1.90 -6.98
N LEU A 107 -7.91 0.80 -7.66
CA LEU A 107 -7.64 0.78 -9.09
C LEU A 107 -8.94 0.59 -9.88
N GLY A 108 -9.61 1.67 -10.26
CA GLY A 108 -10.90 1.60 -10.97
C GLY A 108 -10.86 0.83 -12.29
N SER A 109 -9.69 0.75 -12.95
CA SER A 109 -9.44 0.01 -14.18
C SER A 109 -8.80 -1.37 -13.98
N GLY A 110 -8.53 -1.78 -12.73
CA GLY A 110 -7.91 -3.07 -12.42
C GLY A 110 -8.90 -4.24 -12.38
N THR A 111 -8.38 -5.43 -12.08
CA THR A 111 -9.18 -6.65 -11.96
C THR A 111 -10.05 -6.63 -10.72
N ALA A 112 -11.36 -6.74 -10.88
CA ALA A 112 -12.31 -6.85 -9.78
C ALA A 112 -12.17 -8.21 -9.08
N LEU A 113 -11.38 -8.24 -8.00
CA LEU A 113 -11.19 -9.43 -7.18
C LEU A 113 -12.33 -9.60 -6.17
N PRO A 114 -12.68 -10.83 -5.79
CA PRO A 114 -13.85 -11.11 -4.95
C PRO A 114 -13.68 -10.71 -3.47
N GLY A 115 -12.45 -10.41 -3.03
CA GLY A 115 -12.11 -10.11 -1.64
C GLY A 115 -11.70 -11.34 -0.83
N ASN A 116 -11.11 -11.08 0.35
CA ASN A 116 -10.40 -12.10 1.12
C ASN A 116 -11.32 -13.20 1.67
N MET A 117 -12.52 -12.87 2.16
CA MET A 117 -13.42 -13.88 2.70
C MET A 117 -13.87 -14.89 1.63
N ALA A 118 -14.09 -14.45 0.40
CA ALA A 118 -14.39 -15.35 -0.71
C ALA A 118 -13.19 -16.26 -1.05
N LEU A 119 -11.97 -15.74 -0.96
CA LEU A 119 -10.75 -16.53 -1.12
C LEU A 119 -10.61 -17.54 0.03
N GLY A 120 -10.89 -17.14 1.27
CA GLY A 120 -10.89 -18.02 2.45
C GLY A 120 -11.87 -19.18 2.32
N ALA A 121 -13.07 -18.93 1.79
CA ALA A 121 -14.08 -19.96 1.56
C ALA A 121 -13.60 -21.06 0.60
N THR A 122 -12.58 -20.82 -0.22
CA THR A 122 -12.00 -21.83 -1.13
C THR A 122 -10.88 -22.65 -0.49
N TYR A 123 -10.44 -22.32 0.72
CA TYR A 123 -9.25 -22.90 1.33
C TYR A 123 -9.32 -24.42 1.47
N ALA A 124 -10.45 -24.95 1.93
CA ALA A 124 -10.61 -26.41 2.13
C ALA A 124 -10.38 -27.25 0.87
N SER A 125 -10.68 -26.71 -0.32
CA SER A 125 -10.55 -27.43 -1.59
C SER A 125 -9.33 -27.02 -2.41
N ASN A 126 -8.78 -25.83 -2.19
CA ASN A 126 -7.73 -25.27 -3.05
C ASN A 126 -6.49 -24.77 -2.27
N GLY A 127 -6.49 -24.90 -0.93
CA GLY A 127 -5.41 -24.37 -0.11
C GLY A 127 -5.20 -22.86 -0.34
N THR A 128 -3.97 -22.45 -0.46
CA THR A 128 -3.59 -21.04 -0.64
C THR A 128 -3.55 -20.56 -2.10
N LYS A 129 -3.89 -21.44 -3.06
CA LYS A 129 -3.73 -21.19 -4.50
C LYS A 129 -4.34 -19.87 -4.97
N TYR A 130 -5.58 -19.61 -4.61
CA TYR A 130 -6.29 -18.42 -5.09
C TYR A 130 -5.85 -17.16 -4.38
N ALA A 131 -5.43 -17.23 -3.12
CA ALA A 131 -4.83 -16.09 -2.44
C ALA A 131 -3.49 -15.70 -3.08
N LYS A 132 -2.67 -16.67 -3.46
CA LYS A 132 -1.44 -16.40 -4.22
C LYS A 132 -1.74 -15.76 -5.57
N TRP A 133 -2.70 -16.27 -6.33
CA TRP A 133 -3.09 -15.67 -7.61
C TRP A 133 -3.63 -14.25 -7.46
N ALA A 134 -4.45 -13.99 -6.44
CA ALA A 134 -4.93 -12.65 -6.14
C ALA A 134 -3.75 -11.71 -5.85
N GLY A 135 -2.77 -12.16 -5.05
CA GLY A 135 -1.54 -11.42 -4.80
C GLY A 135 -0.73 -11.14 -6.07
N GLN A 136 -0.61 -12.11 -6.98
CA GLN A 136 0.07 -11.93 -8.27
C GLN A 136 -0.64 -10.89 -9.15
N ILE A 137 -1.97 -10.94 -9.24
CA ILE A 137 -2.77 -9.97 -10.01
C ILE A 137 -2.58 -8.57 -9.42
N ILE A 138 -2.78 -8.40 -8.11
CA ILE A 138 -2.59 -7.11 -7.43
C ILE A 138 -1.16 -6.60 -7.63
N GLY A 139 -0.16 -7.46 -7.43
CA GLY A 139 1.25 -7.10 -7.59
C GLY A 139 1.57 -6.63 -9.01
N SER A 140 1.10 -7.36 -10.03
CA SER A 140 1.33 -6.99 -11.43
C SER A 140 0.68 -5.64 -11.78
N GLU A 141 -0.56 -5.41 -11.35
CA GLU A 141 -1.29 -4.17 -11.64
C GLU A 141 -0.69 -2.95 -10.93
N LEU A 142 -0.34 -3.08 -9.65
CA LEU A 142 0.34 -2.02 -8.89
C LEU A 142 1.72 -1.68 -9.47
N SER A 143 2.49 -2.71 -9.83
CA SER A 143 3.83 -2.54 -10.40
C SER A 143 3.81 -1.74 -11.70
N VAL A 144 2.83 -1.99 -12.58
CA VAL A 144 2.65 -1.23 -13.84
C VAL A 144 2.37 0.25 -13.58
N LEU A 145 1.70 0.57 -12.48
CA LEU A 145 1.43 1.95 -12.07
C LEU A 145 2.60 2.61 -11.31
N GLY A 146 3.73 1.94 -11.13
CA GLY A 146 4.85 2.44 -10.34
C GLY A 146 4.60 2.44 -8.83
N ILE A 147 3.56 1.73 -8.35
CA ILE A 147 3.25 1.53 -6.94
C ILE A 147 3.99 0.28 -6.47
N ASN A 148 4.92 0.45 -5.53
CA ASN A 148 5.83 -0.60 -5.08
C ASN A 148 5.56 -1.09 -3.64
N GLY A 149 4.50 -0.57 -2.99
CA GLY A 149 4.01 -1.01 -1.71
C GLY A 149 2.48 -1.17 -1.73
N ASN A 150 1.98 -2.18 -1.02
CA ASN A 150 0.55 -2.38 -0.83
C ASN A 150 0.26 -2.52 0.66
N LEU A 151 -0.62 -1.69 1.21
CA LEU A 151 -1.09 -1.81 2.59
C LEU A 151 -2.18 -2.88 2.66
N ALA A 152 -1.82 -4.10 2.28
CA ALA A 152 -2.59 -5.34 2.27
C ALA A 152 -1.61 -6.53 2.27
N PRO A 153 -2.05 -7.74 2.69
CA PRO A 153 -3.43 -8.15 2.98
C PRO A 153 -3.89 -7.84 4.41
N VAL A 154 -5.21 -7.89 4.61
CA VAL A 154 -5.82 -7.93 5.94
C VAL A 154 -5.59 -9.31 6.55
N VAL A 155 -4.97 -9.35 7.74
CA VAL A 155 -4.67 -10.58 8.50
C VAL A 155 -5.46 -10.66 9.81
N ASP A 156 -6.44 -9.79 9.97
CA ASP A 156 -7.36 -9.82 11.10
C ASP A 156 -8.19 -11.10 11.08
N VAL A 157 -8.26 -11.81 12.19
CA VAL A 157 -9.08 -13.00 12.36
C VAL A 157 -10.51 -12.56 12.70
N ASN A 158 -11.48 -12.89 11.86
CA ASN A 158 -12.87 -12.44 11.98
C ASN A 158 -13.65 -13.25 13.05
N ASN A 159 -13.23 -13.14 14.30
CA ASN A 159 -13.81 -13.86 15.43
C ASN A 159 -15.01 -13.14 16.08
N ASN A 160 -15.35 -11.92 15.65
CA ASN A 160 -16.53 -11.18 16.02
C ASN A 160 -17.42 -10.93 14.80
N ALA A 161 -18.51 -11.66 14.66
CA ALA A 161 -19.45 -11.51 13.55
C ALA A 161 -20.13 -10.11 13.47
N ASN A 162 -20.11 -9.34 14.55
CA ASN A 162 -20.63 -7.97 14.61
C ASN A 162 -19.57 -6.90 14.34
N ASN A 163 -18.36 -7.29 13.94
CA ASN A 163 -17.31 -6.33 13.62
C ASN A 163 -17.75 -5.43 12.44
N PRO A 164 -17.81 -4.09 12.62
CA PRO A 164 -18.37 -3.20 11.61
C PRO A 164 -17.40 -2.87 10.47
N VAL A 165 -16.10 -3.17 10.63
CA VAL A 165 -15.06 -2.68 9.70
C VAL A 165 -14.26 -3.79 9.02
N ILE A 166 -14.02 -4.92 9.67
CA ILE A 166 -13.24 -6.04 9.12
C ILE A 166 -14.13 -6.97 8.29
N GLY A 167 -15.00 -7.74 8.91
CA GLY A 167 -15.97 -8.59 8.22
C GLY A 167 -15.40 -9.27 6.97
N LEU A 168 -15.97 -8.95 5.80
CA LEU A 168 -15.58 -9.53 4.50
C LEU A 168 -14.14 -9.23 4.06
N ARG A 169 -13.45 -8.31 4.71
CA ARG A 169 -12.03 -8.01 4.42
C ARG A 169 -11.08 -9.06 5.00
N SER A 170 -11.51 -9.83 6.02
CA SER A 170 -10.76 -10.97 6.56
C SER A 170 -10.88 -12.19 5.64
N TYR A 171 -9.90 -13.08 5.69
CA TYR A 171 -9.98 -14.41 5.06
C TYR A 171 -10.92 -15.35 5.81
N GLY A 172 -11.16 -15.14 7.12
CA GLY A 172 -12.04 -15.97 7.95
C GLY A 172 -11.74 -15.87 9.44
N ASP A 173 -12.23 -16.85 10.19
CA ASP A 173 -12.18 -16.93 11.66
C ASP A 173 -11.15 -17.92 12.21
N ASP A 174 -10.45 -18.66 11.35
CA ASP A 174 -9.33 -19.52 11.73
C ASP A 174 -7.98 -18.81 11.53
N ALA A 175 -7.24 -18.59 12.61
CA ALA A 175 -5.99 -17.84 12.59
C ALA A 175 -4.89 -18.50 11.74
N THR A 176 -4.85 -19.84 11.70
CA THR A 176 -3.87 -20.59 10.89
C THR A 176 -4.16 -20.39 9.41
N MET A 177 -5.40 -20.58 8.99
CA MET A 177 -5.86 -20.35 7.63
C MET A 177 -5.60 -18.90 7.18
N VAL A 178 -5.94 -17.92 8.01
CA VAL A 178 -5.70 -16.49 7.73
C VAL A 178 -4.21 -16.24 7.49
N GLY A 179 -3.34 -16.77 8.34
CA GLY A 179 -1.89 -16.62 8.23
C GLY A 179 -1.32 -17.25 6.94
N GLU A 180 -1.77 -18.45 6.57
CA GLU A 180 -1.34 -19.14 5.36
C GLU A 180 -1.78 -18.41 4.08
N LEU A 181 -3.04 -17.99 4.01
CA LEU A 181 -3.59 -17.26 2.87
C LEU A 181 -2.92 -15.90 2.70
N ALA A 182 -2.73 -15.16 3.80
CA ALA A 182 -2.05 -13.88 3.78
C ALA A 182 -0.59 -14.01 3.33
N SER A 183 0.13 -15.01 3.84
CA SER A 183 1.51 -15.30 3.43
C SER A 183 1.61 -15.61 1.94
N ALA A 184 0.67 -16.36 1.40
CA ALA A 184 0.61 -16.68 -0.03
C ALA A 184 0.31 -15.44 -0.88
N SER A 185 -0.60 -14.55 -0.43
CA SER A 185 -0.89 -13.29 -1.10
C SER A 185 0.34 -12.36 -1.14
N ILE A 186 1.04 -12.21 -0.02
CA ILE A 186 2.29 -11.43 0.06
C ILE A 186 3.35 -12.00 -0.88
N ALA A 187 3.51 -13.33 -0.90
CA ALA A 187 4.44 -14.00 -1.81
C ALA A 187 4.09 -13.75 -3.29
N GLY A 188 2.78 -13.71 -3.62
CA GLY A 188 2.31 -13.38 -4.96
C GLY A 188 2.66 -11.95 -5.38
N MET A 189 2.45 -10.96 -4.50
CA MET A 189 2.83 -9.56 -4.75
C MET A 189 4.35 -9.39 -4.90
N ALA A 190 5.13 -10.09 -4.09
CA ALA A 190 6.58 -10.02 -4.12
C ALA A 190 7.20 -10.47 -5.46
N GLU A 191 6.53 -11.34 -6.22
CA GLU A 191 6.95 -11.75 -7.57
C GLU A 191 7.00 -10.55 -8.56
N TYR A 192 6.28 -9.47 -8.25
CA TYR A 192 6.23 -8.24 -9.03
C TYR A 192 6.94 -7.05 -8.34
N ASN A 193 7.78 -7.33 -7.33
CA ASN A 193 8.50 -6.34 -6.53
C ASN A 193 7.57 -5.35 -5.78
N VAL A 194 6.38 -5.79 -5.40
CA VAL A 194 5.46 -5.04 -4.55
C VAL A 194 5.53 -5.57 -3.12
N ILE A 195 5.82 -4.68 -2.17
CA ILE A 195 5.89 -4.98 -0.75
C ILE A 195 4.48 -5.12 -0.20
N GLY A 196 4.11 -6.31 0.28
CA GLY A 196 2.86 -6.52 1.01
C GLY A 196 3.00 -6.17 2.50
N THR A 197 1.97 -5.55 3.07
CA THR A 197 1.92 -5.14 4.48
C THR A 197 0.76 -5.82 5.18
N ALA A 198 1.07 -6.75 6.09
CA ALA A 198 0.07 -7.40 6.93
C ALA A 198 -0.56 -6.40 7.91
N LYS A 199 -1.91 -6.32 7.96
CA LYS A 199 -2.66 -5.38 8.80
C LYS A 199 -3.89 -6.04 9.40
N HIS A 200 -4.37 -5.59 10.57
CA HIS A 200 -4.01 -4.38 11.32
C HIS A 200 -3.42 -4.79 12.68
N PHE A 201 -2.13 -4.74 12.82
CA PHE A 201 -1.46 -5.09 14.08
C PHE A 201 -1.94 -4.17 15.24
N PRO A 202 -2.22 -4.71 16.44
CA PRO A 202 -2.06 -6.12 16.88
C PRO A 202 -3.25 -7.02 16.53
N GLY A 203 -4.29 -6.54 15.88
CA GLY A 203 -5.50 -7.24 15.46
C GLY A 203 -6.75 -6.39 15.66
N HIS A 204 -7.66 -6.43 14.69
CA HIS A 204 -8.91 -5.65 14.66
C HIS A 204 -10.14 -6.56 14.47
N GLY A 205 -9.95 -7.88 14.35
CA GLY A 205 -11.02 -8.81 14.01
C GLY A 205 -12.06 -9.05 15.10
N ASP A 206 -11.70 -8.82 16.37
CA ASP A 206 -12.56 -9.02 17.54
C ASP A 206 -13.22 -7.73 18.08
N THR A 207 -12.93 -6.59 17.48
CA THR A 207 -13.45 -5.30 17.95
C THR A 207 -14.93 -5.11 17.58
N ALA A 208 -15.64 -4.30 18.37
CA ALA A 208 -17.05 -3.98 18.16
C ALA A 208 -17.31 -2.56 17.67
N THR A 209 -16.23 -1.77 17.47
CA THR A 209 -16.30 -0.37 17.04
C THR A 209 -15.36 -0.12 15.86
N ASP A 210 -15.73 0.78 14.97
CA ASP A 210 -14.87 1.25 13.90
C ASP A 210 -13.86 2.28 14.46
N SER A 211 -12.58 2.05 14.24
CA SER A 211 -11.49 2.94 14.70
C SER A 211 -11.33 4.22 13.88
N HIS A 212 -12.14 4.41 12.83
CA HIS A 212 -12.15 5.65 12.03
C HIS A 212 -13.02 6.77 12.64
N TYR A 213 -13.76 6.50 13.74
CA TYR A 213 -14.66 7.44 14.42
C TYR A 213 -14.27 7.69 15.86
#